data_d67fc3cf2068ce03845a2983e2d88bab
#
_entry.id   d67fc3cf2068ce03845a2983e2d88bab
#
_cell.length_a   1.000
_cell.length_b   1.000
_cell.length_c   1.000
_cell.angle_alpha   90.00
_cell.angle_beta   90.00
_cell.angle_gamma   90.00
#
_symmetry.space_group_name_H-M   'P 1'
#
loop_
_entity.id
_entity.type
_entity.pdbx_description
1 polymer ?
#
loop_
_entity_poly.entity_id
_entity_poly.type
_entity_poly.pdbx_seq_one_letter_code
_entity_poly.pdbx_strand_id
1 'polypeptide(L)'
;LDGLVGSEMCIRDRFKPVLWSTVEKTALADAEVEYQDHKSDTIYACFPVKSSKIKELNDCDIVIWTTTPWTIPANKALAYNESLDYLIIQINDDGNFKNKKIVIAEALLDSVLKDCEIKEFENLKKFKGKDLKDTICKHPFFDLGYDYDIPMLEARFVTTEQGTGIVHCAPSHGPDDFNLCLNNGIKAIETVDDDGKYTNNVSLFEGLHIFKANPVVIEKLKEQNKLLSNGELVHSYPHSWRSKAPLVHRAT
;
A
#
# COMPACT_ATOMS: atom_id res chain seq x y z
N LEU A 1 -17.66 -5.78 56.87
CA LEU A 1 -16.58 -5.04 56.19
C LEU A 1 -16.25 -5.83 54.93
N ASP A 2 -17.12 -5.72 53.97
CA ASP A 2 -16.93 -6.34 52.65
C ASP A 2 -15.91 -5.50 51.88
N GLY A 3 -14.75 -6.13 51.63
CA GLY A 3 -13.69 -5.55 50.85
C GLY A 3 -14.20 -5.25 49.44
N LEU A 4 -13.91 -4.05 48.97
CA LEU A 4 -13.99 -3.67 47.57
C LEU A 4 -13.19 -4.70 46.77
N VAL A 5 -13.88 -5.59 46.10
CA VAL A 5 -13.32 -6.39 45.00
C VAL A 5 -12.90 -5.40 43.96
N GLY A 6 -11.59 -5.24 43.77
CA GLY A 6 -11.05 -4.40 42.71
C GLY A 6 -11.65 -4.79 41.38
N SER A 7 -12.22 -3.81 40.68
CA SER A 7 -12.60 -3.99 39.31
C SER A 7 -11.34 -4.41 38.55
N GLU A 8 -11.27 -5.66 38.11
CA GLU A 8 -10.30 -6.09 37.13
C GLU A 8 -10.55 -5.26 35.89
N MET A 9 -9.74 -4.24 35.69
CA MET A 9 -9.71 -3.49 34.46
C MET A 9 -9.12 -4.45 33.43
N CYS A 10 -10.02 -5.12 32.67
CA CYS A 10 -9.62 -5.94 31.55
C CYS A 10 -8.96 -5.02 30.51
N ILE A 11 -7.66 -4.86 30.59
CA ILE A 11 -6.86 -4.26 29.53
C ILE A 11 -6.86 -5.29 28.39
N ARG A 12 -7.61 -5.01 27.35
CA ARG A 12 -7.48 -5.74 26.09
C ARG A 12 -6.35 -5.11 25.31
N ASP A 13 -5.19 -5.72 25.37
CA ASP A 13 -4.10 -5.38 24.47
C ASP A 13 -4.55 -5.65 23.04
N ARG A 14 -4.54 -4.62 22.21
CA ARG A 14 -4.87 -4.71 20.80
C ARG A 14 -3.67 -4.26 20.00
N PHE A 15 -3.05 -5.18 19.30
CA PHE A 15 -2.05 -4.86 18.30
C PHE A 15 -2.75 -4.25 17.08
N LYS A 16 -2.63 -2.92 16.88
CA LYS A 16 -3.29 -2.15 15.82
C LYS A 16 -2.47 -0.93 15.42
N PRO A 17 -2.64 -0.42 14.18
CA PRO A 17 -1.99 0.82 13.78
C PRO A 17 -2.44 2.01 14.64
N VAL A 18 -1.49 2.77 15.14
CA VAL A 18 -1.67 4.06 15.82
C VAL A 18 -0.75 5.09 15.19
N LEU A 19 -1.05 6.39 15.34
CA LEU A 19 -0.09 7.43 15.00
C LEU A 19 1.09 7.37 15.98
N TRP A 20 2.28 7.20 15.43
CA TRP A 20 3.52 6.98 16.18
C TRP A 20 4.58 8.01 15.82
N SER A 21 5.21 8.56 16.84
CA SER A 21 6.41 9.37 16.68
C SER A 21 7.66 8.53 16.91
N THR A 22 8.48 8.42 15.88
CA THR A 22 9.78 7.74 15.98
C THR A 22 10.82 8.55 16.75
N VAL A 23 10.56 9.86 16.98
CA VAL A 23 11.43 10.77 17.75
C VAL A 23 11.13 10.66 19.23
N GLU A 24 9.85 10.77 19.61
CA GLU A 24 9.40 10.66 20.99
C GLU A 24 9.22 9.20 21.45
N LYS A 25 9.20 8.25 20.51
CA LYS A 25 8.99 6.81 20.75
C LYS A 25 7.68 6.53 21.51
N THR A 26 6.60 7.14 21.04
CA THR A 26 5.29 7.04 21.67
C THR A 26 4.17 7.19 20.64
N ALA A 27 3.01 6.63 20.97
CA ALA A 27 1.77 6.93 20.27
C ALA A 27 1.29 8.33 20.62
N LEU A 28 0.67 9.02 19.67
CA LEU A 28 0.06 10.33 19.87
C LEU A 28 -1.46 10.25 19.76
N ALA A 29 -2.15 10.99 20.64
CA ALA A 29 -3.57 11.22 20.51
C ALA A 29 -3.84 12.28 19.42
N ASP A 30 -5.07 12.30 18.88
CA ASP A 30 -5.45 13.25 17.80
C ASP A 30 -5.19 14.72 18.17
N ALA A 31 -5.35 15.10 19.45
CA ALA A 31 -5.09 16.46 19.95
C ALA A 31 -3.58 16.84 19.95
N GLU A 32 -2.70 15.86 19.77
CA GLU A 32 -1.24 16.05 19.74
C GLU A 32 -0.68 16.06 18.32
N VAL A 33 -1.56 16.04 17.31
CA VAL A 33 -1.21 15.99 15.90
C VAL A 33 -1.48 17.34 15.25
N GLU A 34 -0.48 17.85 14.54
CA GLU A 34 -0.59 19.02 13.68
C GLU A 34 -0.41 18.60 12.22
N TYR A 35 -1.13 19.24 11.32
CA TYR A 35 -1.00 18.97 9.90
C TYR A 35 -0.16 20.06 9.24
N GLN A 36 0.85 19.68 8.50
CA GLN A 36 1.78 20.57 7.79
C GLN A 36 1.97 20.08 6.36
N ASP A 37 2.32 20.99 5.44
CA ASP A 37 2.71 20.62 4.10
C ASP A 37 3.97 19.76 4.14
N HIS A 38 3.87 18.59 3.51
CA HIS A 38 4.95 17.63 3.43
C HIS A 38 5.13 17.17 1.97
N LYS A 39 6.39 17.10 1.55
CA LYS A 39 6.73 16.59 0.22
C LYS A 39 7.02 15.09 0.33
N SER A 40 6.18 14.29 -0.30
CA SER A 40 6.32 12.83 -0.34
C SER A 40 6.69 12.35 -1.73
N ASP A 41 7.49 11.28 -1.79
CA ASP A 41 7.67 10.52 -3.02
C ASP A 41 6.36 9.80 -3.38
N THR A 42 6.03 9.77 -4.66
CA THR A 42 4.90 8.99 -5.18
C THR A 42 5.40 7.92 -6.12
N ILE A 43 4.74 6.77 -6.14
CA ILE A 43 5.06 5.69 -7.07
C ILE A 43 3.81 5.06 -7.66
N TYR A 44 3.94 4.61 -8.92
CA TYR A 44 3.07 3.63 -9.56
C TYR A 44 3.80 2.29 -9.58
N ALA A 45 3.34 1.33 -8.79
CA ALA A 45 3.99 0.03 -8.62
C ALA A 45 3.14 -1.12 -9.18
N CYS A 46 3.80 -2.09 -9.79
CA CYS A 46 3.22 -3.24 -10.47
C CYS A 46 3.24 -4.49 -9.59
N PHE A 47 2.08 -5.13 -9.45
CA PHE A 47 1.89 -6.41 -8.77
C PHE A 47 1.47 -7.45 -9.79
N PRO A 48 2.33 -8.39 -10.20
CA PRO A 48 1.98 -9.40 -11.19
C PRO A 48 0.82 -10.28 -10.72
N VAL A 49 -0.16 -10.51 -11.58
CA VAL A 49 -1.22 -11.48 -11.31
C VAL A 49 -0.62 -12.88 -11.31
N LYS A 50 -0.84 -13.63 -10.23
CA LYS A 50 -0.45 -15.04 -10.10
C LYS A 50 -1.54 -15.97 -10.62
N SER A 51 -2.79 -15.66 -10.31
CA SER A 51 -3.96 -16.39 -10.74
C SER A 51 -5.22 -15.56 -10.70
N SER A 52 -6.11 -15.74 -11.67
CA SER A 52 -7.42 -15.11 -11.73
C SER A 52 -8.44 -16.00 -12.44
N LYS A 53 -9.73 -15.79 -12.15
CA LYS A 53 -10.84 -16.38 -12.90
C LYS A 53 -10.96 -15.79 -14.30
N ILE A 54 -10.55 -14.54 -14.47
CA ILE A 54 -10.45 -13.88 -15.78
C ILE A 54 -9.12 -14.30 -16.41
N LYS A 55 -9.17 -15.14 -17.46
CA LYS A 55 -7.97 -15.68 -18.09
C LYS A 55 -7.02 -14.59 -18.60
N GLU A 56 -7.56 -13.49 -19.12
CA GLU A 56 -6.80 -12.37 -19.67
C GLU A 56 -6.00 -11.63 -18.61
N LEU A 57 -6.36 -11.76 -17.31
CA LEU A 57 -5.61 -11.16 -16.20
C LEU A 57 -4.34 -11.94 -15.85
N ASN A 58 -4.22 -13.21 -16.21
CA ASN A 58 -3.07 -14.03 -15.77
C ASN A 58 -1.70 -13.53 -16.26
N ASP A 59 -1.67 -12.69 -17.31
CA ASP A 59 -0.45 -12.09 -17.85
C ASP A 59 -0.41 -10.57 -17.60
N CYS A 60 -1.20 -10.08 -16.64
CA CYS A 60 -1.28 -8.66 -16.32
C CYS A 60 -0.56 -8.33 -15.03
N ASP A 61 -0.18 -7.07 -14.90
CA ASP A 61 0.19 -6.48 -13.62
C ASP A 61 -0.96 -5.59 -13.11
N ILE A 62 -1.31 -5.74 -11.84
CA ILE A 62 -2.17 -4.79 -11.13
C ILE A 62 -1.31 -3.58 -10.75
N VAL A 63 -1.74 -2.38 -11.12
CA VAL A 63 -0.99 -1.16 -10.81
C VAL A 63 -1.64 -0.46 -9.62
N ILE A 64 -0.84 -0.12 -8.63
CA ILE A 64 -1.23 0.72 -7.50
C ILE A 64 -0.47 2.05 -7.52
N TRP A 65 -1.03 3.05 -6.84
CA TRP A 65 -0.37 4.30 -6.57
C TRP A 65 -0.29 4.53 -5.06
N THR A 66 0.84 5.07 -4.59
CA THR A 66 1.03 5.40 -3.18
C THR A 66 1.96 6.59 -2.98
N THR A 67 1.75 7.36 -1.91
CA THR A 67 2.64 8.43 -1.42
C THR A 67 3.62 7.93 -0.36
N THR A 68 3.56 6.66 0.00
CA THR A 68 4.38 6.04 1.05
C THR A 68 5.10 4.79 0.53
N PRO A 69 6.08 4.93 -0.37
CA PRO A 69 6.81 3.79 -0.94
C PRO A 69 7.37 2.83 0.12
N TRP A 70 7.76 3.36 1.27
CA TRP A 70 8.29 2.58 2.38
C TRP A 70 7.30 1.55 2.96
N THR A 71 5.98 1.65 2.68
CA THR A 71 5.00 0.64 3.13
C THR A 71 4.89 -0.55 2.18
N ILE A 72 5.42 -0.48 0.96
CA ILE A 72 5.38 -1.59 -0.02
C ILE A 72 5.97 -2.89 0.56
N PRO A 73 7.12 -2.89 1.27
CA PRO A 73 7.65 -4.12 1.85
C PRO A 73 6.73 -4.78 2.91
N ALA A 74 5.78 -4.02 3.46
CA ALA A 74 4.79 -4.51 4.43
C ALA A 74 3.44 -4.87 3.79
N ASN A 75 3.33 -4.87 2.46
CA ASN A 75 2.09 -5.21 1.74
C ASN A 75 1.62 -6.62 2.05
N LYS A 76 0.29 -6.79 2.24
CA LYS A 76 -0.35 -8.10 2.47
C LYS A 76 -1.59 -8.32 1.63
N ALA A 77 -2.14 -7.29 0.99
CA ALA A 77 -3.30 -7.38 0.11
C ALA A 77 -3.37 -6.20 -0.85
N LEU A 78 -4.22 -6.31 -1.85
CA LEU A 78 -4.66 -5.20 -2.71
C LEU A 78 -6.16 -5.02 -2.54
N ALA A 79 -6.61 -3.78 -2.39
CA ALA A 79 -8.03 -3.47 -2.28
C ALA A 79 -8.59 -2.97 -3.61
N TYR A 80 -9.79 -3.41 -3.97
CA TYR A 80 -10.53 -2.96 -5.15
C TYR A 80 -11.99 -2.70 -4.78
N ASN A 81 -12.72 -1.96 -5.63
CA ASN A 81 -14.15 -1.72 -5.44
C ASN A 81 -14.95 -2.48 -6.51
N GLU A 82 -15.87 -3.34 -6.08
CA GLU A 82 -16.67 -4.19 -6.97
C GLU A 82 -17.58 -3.41 -7.92
N SER A 83 -17.94 -2.16 -7.55
CA SER A 83 -18.85 -1.31 -8.34
C SER A 83 -18.16 -0.58 -9.48
N LEU A 84 -16.82 -0.47 -9.45
CA LEU A 84 -16.05 0.24 -10.46
C LEU A 84 -15.89 -0.59 -11.74
N ASP A 85 -15.68 0.11 -12.84
CA ASP A 85 -15.21 -0.46 -14.10
C ASP A 85 -13.69 -0.41 -14.17
N TYR A 86 -13.09 -1.51 -14.60
CA TYR A 86 -11.64 -1.65 -14.79
C TYR A 86 -11.30 -1.97 -16.24
N LEU A 87 -10.13 -1.57 -16.65
CA LEU A 87 -9.58 -1.83 -17.97
C LEU A 87 -8.31 -2.67 -17.86
N ILE A 88 -8.14 -3.57 -18.82
CA ILE A 88 -6.84 -4.12 -19.18
C ILE A 88 -6.34 -3.31 -20.37
N ILE A 89 -5.22 -2.62 -20.20
CA ILE A 89 -4.54 -1.93 -21.30
C ILE A 89 -3.17 -2.55 -21.55
N GLN A 90 -2.73 -2.55 -22.80
CA GLN A 90 -1.37 -2.93 -23.18
C GLN A 90 -0.59 -1.68 -23.54
N ILE A 91 0.58 -1.52 -22.95
CA ILE A 91 1.51 -0.43 -23.21
C ILE A 91 2.29 -0.77 -24.47
N ASN A 92 2.29 0.13 -25.45
CA ASN A 92 2.98 -0.06 -26.72
C ASN A 92 4.20 0.87 -26.89
N ASP A 93 4.40 1.81 -25.97
CA ASP A 93 5.59 2.67 -25.95
C ASP A 93 6.88 1.83 -25.89
N ASP A 94 7.92 2.32 -26.53
CA ASP A 94 9.25 1.72 -26.43
C ASP A 94 9.83 1.88 -25.02
N GLY A 95 10.39 0.81 -24.46
CA GLY A 95 11.01 0.81 -23.15
C GLY A 95 10.78 -0.49 -22.37
N ASN A 96 11.06 -0.45 -21.07
CA ASN A 96 11.01 -1.64 -20.19
C ASN A 96 9.60 -2.21 -20.01
N PHE A 97 8.57 -1.43 -20.31
CA PHE A 97 7.15 -1.82 -20.18
C PHE A 97 6.46 -2.09 -21.52
N LYS A 98 7.20 -2.13 -22.62
CA LYS A 98 6.66 -2.46 -23.93
C LYS A 98 5.96 -3.82 -23.92
N ASN A 99 4.75 -3.88 -24.47
CA ASN A 99 3.85 -5.04 -24.48
C ASN A 99 3.36 -5.49 -23.08
N LYS A 100 3.65 -4.74 -22.02
CA LYS A 100 3.13 -5.04 -20.70
C LYS A 100 1.65 -4.72 -20.61
N LYS A 101 0.89 -5.63 -20.02
CA LYS A 101 -0.54 -5.46 -19.77
C LYS A 101 -0.73 -5.02 -18.32
N ILE A 102 -1.46 -3.94 -18.13
CA ILE A 102 -1.75 -3.38 -16.80
C ILE A 102 -3.25 -3.25 -16.56
N VAL A 103 -3.64 -3.29 -15.30
CA VAL A 103 -5.03 -3.14 -14.85
C VAL A 103 -5.16 -1.87 -14.03
N ILE A 104 -6.12 -1.02 -14.42
CA ILE A 104 -6.46 0.24 -13.76
C ILE A 104 -7.97 0.49 -13.84
N ALA A 105 -8.52 1.33 -12.97
CA ALA A 105 -9.91 1.78 -13.10
C ALA A 105 -10.09 2.65 -14.33
N GLU A 106 -11.18 2.44 -15.08
CA GLU A 106 -11.50 3.19 -16.30
C GLU A 106 -11.53 4.70 -16.06
N ALA A 107 -12.15 5.13 -14.95
CA ALA A 107 -12.27 6.56 -14.63
C ALA A 107 -10.94 7.26 -14.37
N LEU A 108 -9.86 6.52 -14.15
CA LEU A 108 -8.52 7.05 -13.87
C LEU A 108 -7.55 6.84 -15.05
N LEU A 109 -8.03 6.32 -16.19
CA LEU A 109 -7.19 6.03 -17.35
C LEU A 109 -6.34 7.25 -17.75
N ASP A 110 -6.97 8.39 -18.03
CA ASP A 110 -6.29 9.57 -18.55
C ASP A 110 -5.23 10.12 -17.58
N SER A 111 -5.52 10.09 -16.26
CA SER A 111 -4.56 10.53 -15.25
C SER A 111 -3.36 9.59 -15.16
N VAL A 112 -3.60 8.27 -15.16
CA VAL A 112 -2.51 7.27 -15.12
C VAL A 112 -1.65 7.36 -16.37
N LEU A 113 -2.25 7.48 -17.56
CA LEU A 113 -1.50 7.63 -18.82
C LEU A 113 -0.60 8.86 -18.78
N LYS A 114 -1.12 9.99 -18.29
CA LYS A 114 -0.37 11.23 -18.15
C LYS A 114 0.77 11.11 -17.13
N ASP A 115 0.49 10.62 -15.92
CA ASP A 115 1.46 10.55 -14.83
C ASP A 115 2.55 9.50 -15.07
N CYS A 116 2.22 8.45 -15.85
CA CYS A 116 3.16 7.42 -16.26
C CYS A 116 3.80 7.69 -17.64
N GLU A 117 3.49 8.84 -18.26
CA GLU A 117 3.99 9.23 -19.58
C GLU A 117 3.73 8.20 -20.69
N ILE A 118 2.63 7.44 -20.57
CA ILE A 118 2.20 6.44 -21.57
C ILE A 118 1.49 7.16 -22.73
N LYS A 119 2.03 7.04 -23.93
CA LYS A 119 1.52 7.72 -25.14
C LYS A 119 0.83 6.75 -26.10
N GLU A 120 1.33 5.52 -26.18
CA GLU A 120 0.84 4.48 -27.08
C GLU A 120 0.35 3.29 -26.26
N PHE A 121 -0.94 3.00 -26.36
CA PHE A 121 -1.56 1.88 -25.65
C PHE A 121 -2.74 1.30 -26.43
N GLU A 122 -3.14 0.10 -26.07
CA GLU A 122 -4.33 -0.58 -26.60
C GLU A 122 -5.24 -1.00 -25.45
N ASN A 123 -6.55 -0.69 -25.59
CA ASN A 123 -7.58 -1.22 -24.69
C ASN A 123 -7.90 -2.65 -25.08
N LEU A 124 -7.53 -3.61 -24.24
CA LEU A 124 -7.77 -5.03 -24.51
C LEU A 124 -9.12 -5.51 -23.98
N LYS A 125 -9.52 -5.06 -22.79
CA LYS A 125 -10.75 -5.54 -22.14
C LYS A 125 -11.23 -4.56 -21.08
N LYS A 126 -12.56 -4.40 -21.02
CA LYS A 126 -13.27 -3.76 -19.91
C LYS A 126 -14.02 -4.82 -19.11
N PHE A 127 -14.03 -4.71 -17.77
CA PHE A 127 -14.72 -5.63 -16.87
C PHE A 127 -15.14 -4.92 -15.58
N LYS A 128 -16.02 -5.55 -14.81
CA LYS A 128 -16.49 -5.01 -13.53
C LYS A 128 -15.55 -5.41 -12.38
N GLY A 129 -15.40 -4.54 -11.37
CA GLY A 129 -14.59 -4.82 -10.20
C GLY A 129 -14.95 -6.13 -9.49
N LYS A 130 -16.24 -6.50 -9.43
CA LYS A 130 -16.69 -7.80 -8.88
C LYS A 130 -15.99 -9.01 -9.50
N ASP A 131 -15.50 -8.89 -10.72
CA ASP A 131 -14.81 -9.97 -11.43
C ASP A 131 -13.36 -10.15 -10.97
N LEU A 132 -12.80 -9.19 -10.19
CA LEU A 132 -11.49 -9.30 -9.53
C LEU A 132 -11.50 -10.24 -8.32
N LYS A 133 -12.69 -10.65 -7.87
CA LYS A 133 -12.84 -11.56 -6.74
C LYS A 133 -12.02 -12.83 -6.94
N ASP A 134 -11.32 -13.24 -5.88
CA ASP A 134 -10.43 -14.42 -5.83
C ASP A 134 -9.19 -14.31 -6.75
N THR A 135 -8.87 -13.11 -7.23
CA THR A 135 -7.61 -12.86 -7.91
C THR A 135 -6.48 -12.79 -6.89
N ILE A 136 -5.37 -13.45 -7.20
CA ILE A 136 -4.15 -13.48 -6.39
C ILE A 136 -3.03 -12.85 -7.19
N CYS A 137 -2.28 -11.97 -6.55
CA CYS A 137 -1.09 -11.34 -7.12
C CYS A 137 0.18 -11.84 -6.43
N LYS A 138 1.32 -11.56 -7.05
CA LYS A 138 2.64 -11.71 -6.44
C LYS A 138 3.07 -10.36 -5.87
N HIS A 139 3.81 -10.40 -4.77
CA HIS A 139 4.48 -9.20 -4.26
C HIS A 139 5.51 -8.68 -5.30
N PRO A 140 5.76 -7.36 -5.43
CA PRO A 140 6.77 -6.83 -6.34
C PRO A 140 8.18 -7.40 -6.11
N PHE A 141 8.48 -7.80 -4.87
CA PHE A 141 9.75 -8.42 -4.45
C PHE A 141 9.64 -9.95 -4.29
N PHE A 142 8.74 -10.60 -5.03
CA PHE A 142 8.51 -12.04 -4.93
C PHE A 142 9.82 -12.85 -5.04
N ASP A 143 10.65 -12.52 -6.02
CA ASP A 143 11.91 -13.22 -6.27
C ASP A 143 13.04 -12.84 -5.28
N LEU A 144 12.76 -11.92 -4.35
CA LEU A 144 13.68 -11.47 -3.29
C LEU A 144 13.24 -11.93 -1.89
N GLY A 145 12.47 -13.00 -1.80
CA GLY A 145 12.04 -13.60 -0.53
C GLY A 145 10.65 -13.18 -0.04
N TYR A 146 9.86 -12.44 -0.85
CA TYR A 146 8.47 -12.08 -0.57
C TYR A 146 7.51 -13.04 -1.30
N ASP A 147 7.74 -14.34 -1.18
CA ASP A 147 7.12 -15.43 -1.94
C ASP A 147 5.72 -15.85 -1.44
N TYR A 148 5.02 -14.93 -0.81
CA TYR A 148 3.65 -15.14 -0.34
C TYR A 148 2.61 -14.53 -1.30
N ASP A 149 1.39 -15.03 -1.19
CA ASP A 149 0.26 -14.61 -2.00
C ASP A 149 -0.30 -13.27 -1.53
N ILE A 150 -0.61 -12.39 -2.48
CA ILE A 150 -1.26 -11.10 -2.28
C ILE A 150 -2.69 -11.20 -2.81
N PRO A 151 -3.70 -11.43 -1.94
CA PRO A 151 -5.09 -11.49 -2.38
C PRO A 151 -5.63 -10.11 -2.74
N MET A 152 -6.52 -10.06 -3.73
CA MET A 152 -7.36 -8.89 -3.99
C MET A 152 -8.62 -8.96 -3.13
N LEU A 153 -8.89 -7.90 -2.37
CA LEU A 153 -9.99 -7.80 -1.41
C LEU A 153 -10.96 -6.69 -1.81
N GLU A 154 -12.25 -6.96 -1.70
CA GLU A 154 -13.28 -5.92 -1.92
C GLU A 154 -13.26 -4.90 -0.78
N ALA A 155 -13.28 -3.61 -1.15
CA ALA A 155 -13.28 -2.52 -0.20
C ALA A 155 -14.00 -1.27 -0.74
N ARG A 156 -15.00 -0.81 -0.01
CA ARG A 156 -15.81 0.36 -0.40
C ARG A 156 -15.06 1.68 -0.30
N PHE A 157 -13.97 1.75 0.46
CA PHE A 157 -13.15 2.95 0.57
C PHE A 157 -12.30 3.23 -0.67
N VAL A 158 -12.19 2.28 -1.59
CA VAL A 158 -11.51 2.49 -2.87
C VAL A 158 -12.36 3.38 -3.75
N THR A 159 -11.83 4.56 -4.10
CA THR A 159 -12.48 5.57 -4.92
C THR A 159 -11.73 5.81 -6.23
N THR A 160 -12.27 6.69 -7.07
CA THR A 160 -11.66 7.13 -8.33
C THR A 160 -11.27 8.61 -8.29
N GLU A 161 -11.00 9.15 -7.11
CA GLU A 161 -10.55 10.53 -6.97
C GLU A 161 -9.07 10.68 -7.31
N GLN A 162 -8.27 9.67 -7.01
CA GLN A 162 -6.82 9.67 -7.21
C GLN A 162 -6.29 8.23 -7.36
N GLY A 163 -5.10 8.08 -7.95
CA GLY A 163 -4.38 6.82 -8.07
C GLY A 163 -4.82 5.98 -9.25
N THR A 164 -5.08 4.69 -9.03
CA THR A 164 -5.39 3.71 -10.08
C THR A 164 -6.74 3.01 -9.91
N GLY A 165 -7.47 3.32 -8.80
CA GLY A 165 -8.68 2.59 -8.40
C GLY A 165 -8.38 1.22 -7.78
N ILE A 166 -7.12 0.97 -7.46
CA ILE A 166 -6.66 -0.19 -6.68
C ILE A 166 -5.68 0.32 -5.63
N VAL A 167 -5.87 -0.10 -4.39
CA VAL A 167 -5.09 0.39 -3.23
C VAL A 167 -4.24 -0.74 -2.68
N HIS A 168 -2.96 -0.47 -2.45
CA HIS A 168 -2.07 -1.34 -1.71
C HIS A 168 -2.41 -1.32 -0.22
N CYS A 169 -2.51 -2.48 0.41
CA CYS A 169 -2.85 -2.61 1.83
C CYS A 169 -1.68 -3.15 2.64
N ALA A 170 -1.25 -2.34 3.61
CA ALA A 170 -0.25 -2.71 4.63
C ALA A 170 -0.91 -2.66 6.01
N PRO A 171 -1.39 -3.78 6.57
CA PRO A 171 -2.23 -3.80 7.77
C PRO A 171 -1.54 -3.24 9.02
N SER A 172 -0.23 -3.11 9.01
CA SER A 172 0.54 -2.50 10.11
C SER A 172 0.68 -0.99 10.00
N HIS A 173 0.27 -0.38 8.86
CA HIS A 173 0.54 1.02 8.52
C HIS A 173 -0.68 1.84 8.09
N GLY A 174 -1.90 1.29 8.21
CA GLY A 174 -3.13 2.00 7.94
C GLY A 174 -4.32 1.40 8.70
N PRO A 175 -5.20 2.20 9.31
CA PRO A 175 -6.36 1.69 10.04
C PRO A 175 -7.38 0.99 9.13
N ASP A 176 -7.60 1.50 7.92
CA ASP A 176 -8.51 0.88 6.94
C ASP A 176 -7.92 -0.42 6.41
N ASP A 177 -6.62 -0.45 6.09
CA ASP A 177 -5.88 -1.64 5.69
C ASP A 177 -5.93 -2.72 6.77
N PHE A 178 -5.73 -2.29 8.04
CA PHE A 178 -5.81 -3.18 9.19
C PHE A 178 -7.19 -3.84 9.30
N ASN A 179 -8.25 -3.05 9.24
CA ASN A 179 -9.63 -3.56 9.38
C ASN A 179 -9.98 -4.49 8.21
N LEU A 180 -9.64 -4.11 6.98
CA LEU A 180 -9.88 -4.92 5.79
C LEU A 180 -9.14 -6.26 5.89
N CYS A 181 -7.85 -6.22 6.20
CA CYS A 181 -7.02 -7.42 6.33
C CYS A 181 -7.50 -8.33 7.46
N LEU A 182 -7.79 -7.78 8.64
CA LEU A 182 -8.29 -8.53 9.79
C LEU A 182 -9.60 -9.25 9.50
N ASN A 183 -10.55 -8.58 8.84
CA ASN A 183 -11.83 -9.17 8.44
C ASN A 183 -11.68 -10.32 7.42
N ASN A 184 -10.56 -10.36 6.71
CA ASN A 184 -10.20 -11.41 5.76
C ASN A 184 -9.16 -12.41 6.32
N GLY A 185 -8.94 -12.43 7.64
CA GLY A 185 -8.06 -13.40 8.31
C GLY A 185 -6.56 -13.10 8.17
N ILE A 186 -6.19 -11.93 7.63
CA ILE A 186 -4.81 -11.49 7.49
C ILE A 186 -4.43 -10.64 8.70
N LYS A 187 -3.47 -11.12 9.48
CA LYS A 187 -3.02 -10.44 10.71
C LYS A 187 -1.94 -9.40 10.40
N ALA A 188 -2.02 -8.26 11.09
CA ALA A 188 -0.89 -7.33 11.15
C ALA A 188 0.27 -7.97 11.95
N ILE A 189 1.49 -7.66 11.54
CA ILE A 189 2.73 -8.07 12.22
C ILE A 189 3.58 -6.83 12.48
N GLU A 190 4.47 -6.87 13.45
CA GLU A 190 5.39 -5.77 13.67
C GLU A 190 6.41 -5.69 12.52
N THR A 191 6.30 -4.67 11.69
CA THR A 191 7.17 -4.43 10.54
C THR A 191 8.16 -3.30 10.76
N VAL A 192 7.87 -2.43 11.72
CA VAL A 192 8.69 -1.27 12.10
C VAL A 192 8.77 -1.21 13.61
N ASP A 193 9.96 -1.05 14.16
CA ASP A 193 10.23 -0.93 15.59
C ASP A 193 9.93 0.48 16.15
N ASP A 194 10.15 0.69 17.44
CA ASP A 194 9.93 1.97 18.12
C ASP A 194 10.78 3.11 17.58
N ASP A 195 11.95 2.79 17.02
CA ASP A 195 12.88 3.75 16.42
C ASP A 195 12.52 4.10 14.96
N GLY A 196 11.50 3.47 14.39
CA GLY A 196 11.14 3.66 12.99
C GLY A 196 12.02 2.87 12.02
N LYS A 197 12.65 1.78 12.45
CA LYS A 197 13.43 0.90 11.60
C LYS A 197 12.66 -0.38 11.28
N TYR A 198 12.84 -0.91 10.08
CA TYR A 198 12.26 -2.19 9.75
C TYR A 198 12.80 -3.30 10.66
N THR A 199 11.88 -4.16 11.10
CA THR A 199 12.20 -5.38 11.83
C THR A 199 12.65 -6.50 10.88
N ASN A 200 13.05 -7.64 11.45
CA ASN A 200 13.39 -8.84 10.69
C ASN A 200 12.20 -9.45 9.91
N ASN A 201 10.95 -9.04 10.23
CA ASN A 201 9.77 -9.41 9.43
C ASN A 201 9.75 -8.76 8.04
N VAL A 202 10.65 -7.80 7.80
CA VAL A 202 10.88 -7.11 6.52
C VAL A 202 12.34 -7.30 6.12
N SER A 203 12.74 -8.56 5.92
CA SER A 203 14.14 -9.01 5.86
C SER A 203 15.03 -8.26 4.86
N LEU A 204 14.51 -7.93 3.67
CA LEU A 204 15.28 -7.21 2.64
C LEU A 204 15.70 -5.80 3.07
N PHE A 205 14.96 -5.19 4.00
CA PHE A 205 15.16 -3.81 4.46
C PHE A 205 15.43 -3.71 5.96
N GLU A 206 15.68 -4.84 6.65
CA GLU A 206 15.92 -4.91 8.10
C GLU A 206 16.93 -3.85 8.55
N GLY A 207 16.58 -3.14 9.63
CA GLY A 207 17.42 -2.10 10.24
C GLY A 207 17.44 -0.75 9.50
N LEU A 208 16.87 -0.66 8.27
CA LEU A 208 16.76 0.60 7.55
C LEU A 208 15.63 1.45 8.17
N HIS A 209 15.93 2.73 8.43
CA HIS A 209 14.93 3.68 8.94
C HIS A 209 13.93 4.07 7.84
N ILE A 210 12.63 4.05 8.14
CA ILE A 210 11.55 4.26 7.15
C ILE A 210 11.63 5.58 6.40
N PHE A 211 12.03 6.67 7.04
CA PHE A 211 12.23 7.97 6.36
C PHE A 211 13.44 8.02 5.41
N LYS A 212 14.27 6.97 5.41
CA LYS A 212 15.37 6.76 4.45
C LYS A 212 15.07 5.65 3.46
N ALA A 213 13.94 4.98 3.61
CA ALA A 213 13.61 3.79 2.85
C ALA A 213 13.08 4.08 1.44
N ASN A 214 12.38 5.20 1.23
CA ASN A 214 11.77 5.50 -0.06
C ASN A 214 12.72 5.33 -1.26
N PRO A 215 13.90 5.98 -1.30
CA PRO A 215 14.79 5.83 -2.45
C PRO A 215 15.29 4.40 -2.63
N VAL A 216 15.48 3.65 -1.55
CA VAL A 216 15.93 2.25 -1.61
C VAL A 216 14.83 1.34 -2.14
N VAL A 217 13.59 1.52 -1.67
CA VAL A 217 12.41 0.77 -2.16
C VAL A 217 12.15 1.08 -3.63
N ILE A 218 12.21 2.35 -4.02
CA ILE A 218 12.03 2.80 -5.41
C ILE A 218 13.09 2.15 -6.32
N GLU A 219 14.35 2.14 -5.91
CA GLU A 219 15.41 1.53 -6.70
C GLU A 219 15.21 0.01 -6.83
N LYS A 220 14.81 -0.67 -5.74
CA LYS A 220 14.49 -2.10 -5.79
C LYS A 220 13.31 -2.41 -6.70
N LEU A 221 12.28 -1.57 -6.72
CA LEU A 221 11.17 -1.71 -7.67
C LEU A 221 11.62 -1.54 -9.13
N LYS A 222 12.56 -0.61 -9.41
CA LYS A 222 13.18 -0.45 -10.72
C LYS A 222 13.97 -1.69 -11.13
N GLU A 223 14.86 -2.18 -10.26
CA GLU A 223 15.64 -3.39 -10.50
C GLU A 223 14.77 -4.60 -10.86
N GLN A 224 13.58 -4.70 -10.23
CA GLN A 224 12.62 -5.77 -10.48
C GLN A 224 11.67 -5.50 -11.67
N ASN A 225 11.82 -4.38 -12.39
CA ASN A 225 10.88 -3.93 -13.42
C ASN A 225 9.42 -3.85 -12.91
N LYS A 226 9.24 -3.36 -11.67
CA LYS A 226 7.95 -3.20 -11.00
C LYS A 226 7.60 -1.75 -10.69
N LEU A 227 8.43 -0.80 -11.04
CA LEU A 227 8.15 0.63 -10.95
C LEU A 227 7.72 1.15 -12.32
N LEU A 228 6.44 1.47 -12.49
CA LEU A 228 5.91 2.02 -13.73
C LEU A 228 6.26 3.51 -13.86
N SER A 229 6.08 4.27 -12.78
CA SER A 229 6.43 5.70 -12.69
C SER A 229 6.71 6.10 -11.26
N ASN A 230 7.44 7.19 -11.07
CA ASN A 230 7.61 7.85 -9.79
C ASN A 230 7.58 9.37 -9.94
N GLY A 231 7.15 10.05 -8.89
CA GLY A 231 7.03 11.50 -8.84
C GLY A 231 7.09 12.02 -7.41
N GLU A 232 6.59 13.22 -7.21
CA GLU A 232 6.54 13.87 -5.90
C GLU A 232 5.19 14.57 -5.73
N LEU A 233 4.70 14.62 -4.51
CA LEU A 233 3.46 15.29 -4.16
C LEU A 233 3.63 16.07 -2.86
N VAL A 234 3.20 17.34 -2.87
CA VAL A 234 3.06 18.13 -1.64
C VAL A 234 1.63 17.99 -1.15
N HIS A 235 1.48 17.52 0.08
CA HIS A 235 0.17 17.30 0.69
C HIS A 235 0.21 17.52 2.20
N SER A 236 -0.95 17.67 2.81
CA SER A 236 -1.10 17.79 4.27
C SER A 236 -0.72 16.45 4.93
N TYR A 237 0.21 16.48 5.88
CA TYR A 237 0.77 15.29 6.52
C TYR A 237 0.82 15.45 8.04
N PRO A 238 0.52 14.43 8.84
CA PRO A 238 0.52 14.51 10.29
C PRO A 238 1.93 14.66 10.86
N HIS A 239 2.10 15.62 11.77
CA HIS A 239 3.34 15.88 12.49
C HIS A 239 3.07 15.91 14.00
N SER A 240 4.07 15.57 14.80
CA SER A 240 4.00 15.73 16.26
C SER A 240 3.95 17.22 16.62
N TRP A 241 3.01 17.59 17.51
CA TRP A 241 2.91 18.95 18.04
C TRP A 241 4.17 19.40 18.79
N ARG A 242 4.91 18.45 19.36
CA ARG A 242 6.10 18.68 20.19
C ARG A 242 7.38 18.76 19.36
N SER A 243 7.74 17.70 18.66
CA SER A 243 8.98 17.63 17.88
C SER A 243 8.88 18.26 16.50
N LYS A 244 7.64 18.47 16.00
CA LYS A 244 7.35 18.86 14.61
C LYS A 244 7.84 17.83 13.59
N ALA A 245 8.21 16.63 14.03
CA ALA A 245 8.61 15.54 13.17
C ALA A 245 7.37 14.85 12.53
N PRO A 246 7.49 14.33 11.31
CA PRO A 246 6.41 13.59 10.67
C PRO A 246 6.07 12.32 11.47
N LEU A 247 4.79 12.00 11.52
CA LEU A 247 4.24 10.81 12.17
C LEU A 247 4.00 9.70 11.16
N VAL A 248 3.94 8.48 11.64
CA VAL A 248 3.60 7.32 10.82
C VAL A 248 2.54 6.48 11.51
N HIS A 249 1.73 5.77 10.76
CA HIS A 249 0.94 4.69 11.35
C HIS A 249 1.83 3.48 11.57
N ARG A 250 1.85 2.97 12.80
CA ARG A 250 2.60 1.79 13.21
C ARG A 250 1.72 0.91 14.10
N ALA A 251 1.64 -0.37 13.79
CA ALA A 251 0.99 -1.34 14.67
C ALA A 251 1.86 -1.60 15.92
N THR A 252 1.25 -1.44 17.07
CA THR A 252 1.89 -1.61 18.37
C THR A 252 0.91 -2.17 19.40
#